data_7a971a7849ce555a9943bd401b8130b2
#
_entry.id   7a971a7849ce555a9943bd401b8130b2
#
_cell.length_a   1.000
_cell.length_b   1.000
_cell.length_c   1.000
_cell.angle_alpha   90.00
_cell.angle_beta   90.00
_cell.angle_gamma   90.00
#
_symmetry.space_group_name_H-M   'P 1'
#
loop_
_entity.id
_entity.type
_entity.pdbx_description
1 polymer ?
#
loop_
_entity_poly.entity_id
_entity_poly.type
_entity_poly.pdbx_seq_one_letter_code
_entity_poly.pdbx_strand_id
1 'polypeptide(L)'
;MVKVTKRLIKYNYSPGNDIKYIVIHDTGNKRKDANAYAHYRYFNSGNRRASAHYFVDDKEIIQTVEDNNASWHCGDGKGKYGITNHNSIGIEICINEDGDYEKTVDNTIDLVKCLMEKQDVPLDRVVRHYDASRKICPRSMSENNWEKWWEFKEILSENTKDELSKALKVLTKIGVINSPEYWVQNAVKGKTVKGEYAEILIKRVVEHIKNKKV
;
A
#
# COMPACT_ATOMS: atom_id res chain seq x y z
N MET A 1 5.04 -2.05 13.62
CA MET A 1 4.93 -2.77 12.31
C MET A 1 5.11 -4.26 12.54
N VAL A 2 4.15 -5.07 12.14
CA VAL A 2 4.28 -6.53 12.16
C VAL A 2 5.31 -6.96 11.12
N LYS A 3 6.16 -7.92 11.49
CA LYS A 3 7.24 -8.39 10.61
C LYS A 3 6.68 -9.13 9.40
N VAL A 4 7.09 -8.73 8.21
CA VAL A 4 6.79 -9.49 6.98
C VAL A 4 7.63 -10.76 6.94
N THR A 5 6.97 -11.91 6.89
CA THR A 5 7.60 -13.22 6.74
C THR A 5 7.52 -13.66 5.29
N LYS A 6 8.66 -13.88 4.65
CA LYS A 6 8.71 -14.34 3.27
C LYS A 6 8.52 -15.86 3.19
N ARG A 7 7.44 -16.29 2.52
CA ARG A 7 7.12 -17.71 2.25
C ARG A 7 6.61 -17.83 0.81
N LEU A 8 7.54 -17.88 -0.14
CA LEU A 8 7.18 -17.86 -1.56
C LEU A 8 6.49 -19.17 -1.98
N ILE A 9 5.43 -19.03 -2.78
CA ILE A 9 4.73 -20.15 -3.40
C ILE A 9 5.43 -20.59 -4.68
N LYS A 10 5.25 -21.86 -5.06
CA LYS A 10 5.86 -22.45 -6.25
C LYS A 10 5.01 -22.33 -7.51
N TYR A 11 3.74 -21.92 -7.38
CA TYR A 11 2.74 -21.91 -8.44
C TYR A 11 1.99 -20.57 -8.45
N ASN A 12 1.14 -20.39 -9.46
CA ASN A 12 0.14 -19.32 -9.49
C ASN A 12 0.70 -17.87 -9.55
N TYR A 13 1.82 -17.68 -10.24
CA TYR A 13 2.37 -16.37 -10.54
C TYR A 13 3.03 -16.35 -11.92
N SER A 14 3.27 -15.19 -12.46
CA SER A 14 3.97 -14.98 -13.75
C SER A 14 5.15 -14.04 -13.55
N PRO A 15 6.23 -14.16 -14.36
CA PRO A 15 7.34 -13.21 -14.32
C PRO A 15 6.89 -11.81 -14.74
N GLY A 16 7.51 -10.79 -14.16
CA GLY A 16 7.38 -9.39 -14.53
C GLY A 16 6.14 -8.72 -13.93
N ASN A 17 6.38 -7.60 -13.24
CA ASN A 17 5.35 -6.72 -12.66
C ASN A 17 5.84 -5.27 -12.72
N ASP A 18 5.21 -4.44 -13.56
CA ASP A 18 5.45 -2.99 -13.65
C ASP A 18 4.51 -2.27 -12.67
N ILE A 19 4.90 -2.26 -11.40
CA ILE A 19 4.05 -1.88 -10.27
C ILE A 19 3.61 -0.42 -10.39
N LYS A 20 2.29 -0.22 -10.49
CA LYS A 20 1.60 1.09 -10.54
C LYS A 20 0.49 1.19 -9.52
N TYR A 21 0.00 0.06 -9.02
CA TYR A 21 -1.15 -0.02 -8.12
C TYR A 21 -0.88 -0.97 -6.95
N ILE A 22 -1.53 -0.68 -5.82
CA ILE A 22 -1.72 -1.63 -4.72
C ILE A 22 -3.21 -1.94 -4.67
N VAL A 23 -3.57 -3.22 -4.82
CA VAL A 23 -4.96 -3.67 -4.88
C VAL A 23 -5.30 -4.42 -3.60
N ILE A 24 -6.31 -3.92 -2.89
CA ILE A 24 -6.78 -4.49 -1.63
C ILE A 24 -7.93 -5.45 -1.90
N HIS A 25 -7.83 -6.62 -1.29
CA HIS A 25 -8.80 -7.70 -1.29
C HIS A 25 -9.13 -8.13 0.14
N ASP A 26 -10.19 -8.89 0.31
CA ASP A 26 -10.34 -9.79 1.45
C ASP A 26 -10.42 -11.25 0.97
N THR A 27 -10.00 -12.17 1.83
CA THR A 27 -9.94 -13.60 1.49
C THR A 27 -11.32 -14.23 1.27
N GLY A 28 -12.41 -13.56 1.66
CA GLY A 28 -13.78 -14.09 1.61
C GLY A 28 -14.00 -15.34 2.49
N ASN A 29 -13.00 -15.74 3.29
CA ASN A 29 -13.01 -16.98 4.06
C ASN A 29 -13.10 -16.69 5.57
N LYS A 30 -14.30 -16.85 6.14
CA LYS A 30 -14.57 -16.62 7.57
C LYS A 30 -14.29 -17.83 8.47
N ARG A 31 -13.87 -18.96 7.91
CA ARG A 31 -13.62 -20.17 8.71
C ARG A 31 -12.53 -19.91 9.75
N LYS A 32 -12.66 -20.61 10.89
CA LYS A 32 -11.59 -20.67 11.90
C LYS A 32 -10.29 -21.14 11.26
N ASP A 33 -9.18 -20.65 11.76
CA ASP A 33 -7.83 -20.94 11.27
C ASP A 33 -7.56 -20.56 9.80
N ALA A 34 -8.47 -19.81 9.12
CA ALA A 34 -8.24 -19.31 7.77
C ALA A 34 -7.35 -18.05 7.77
N ASN A 35 -6.22 -18.12 8.49
CA ASN A 35 -5.22 -17.09 8.66
C ASN A 35 -4.25 -16.98 7.47
N ALA A 36 -3.29 -16.07 7.52
CA ALA A 36 -2.31 -15.85 6.46
C ALA A 36 -1.50 -17.11 6.14
N TYR A 37 -1.13 -17.90 7.17
CA TYR A 37 -0.38 -19.15 6.96
C TYR A 37 -1.21 -20.24 6.28
N ALA A 38 -2.49 -20.36 6.60
CA ALA A 38 -3.40 -21.29 5.95
C ALA A 38 -3.56 -20.97 4.45
N HIS A 39 -3.68 -19.69 4.11
CA HIS A 39 -3.72 -19.24 2.71
C HIS A 39 -2.41 -19.51 1.98
N TYR A 40 -1.25 -19.22 2.58
CA TYR A 40 0.03 -19.61 2.00
C TYR A 40 0.08 -21.12 1.69
N ARG A 41 -0.28 -21.99 2.63
CA ARG A 41 -0.29 -23.44 2.43
C ARG A 41 -1.21 -23.83 1.28
N TYR A 42 -2.39 -23.24 1.21
CA TYR A 42 -3.37 -23.52 0.17
C TYR A 42 -2.81 -23.18 -1.22
N PHE A 43 -2.28 -21.98 -1.42
CA PHE A 43 -1.74 -21.55 -2.71
C PHE A 43 -0.42 -22.20 -3.08
N ASN A 44 0.34 -22.72 -2.10
CA ASN A 44 1.57 -23.47 -2.33
C ASN A 44 1.34 -24.97 -2.58
N SER A 45 0.12 -25.48 -2.44
CA SER A 45 -0.20 -26.92 -2.59
C SER A 45 -0.57 -27.34 -4.02
N GLY A 46 -0.47 -26.45 -5.01
CA GLY A 46 -0.73 -26.74 -6.41
C GLY A 46 -1.29 -25.56 -7.20
N ASN A 47 -1.66 -25.83 -8.46
CA ASN A 47 -2.25 -24.80 -9.30
C ASN A 47 -3.69 -24.48 -8.87
N ARG A 48 -3.90 -23.28 -8.29
CA ARG A 48 -5.18 -22.75 -7.85
C ARG A 48 -5.77 -21.72 -8.81
N ARG A 49 -5.02 -21.35 -9.86
CA ARG A 49 -5.35 -20.29 -10.83
C ARG A 49 -5.65 -18.94 -10.16
N ALA A 50 -5.12 -18.72 -8.97
CA ALA A 50 -5.21 -17.50 -8.20
C ALA A 50 -4.06 -17.43 -7.20
N SER A 51 -3.70 -16.22 -6.77
CA SER A 51 -2.74 -15.95 -5.69
C SER A 51 -2.84 -14.48 -5.28
N ALA A 52 -2.08 -14.07 -4.27
CA ALA A 52 -1.82 -12.69 -3.94
C ALA A 52 -0.33 -12.52 -3.65
N HIS A 53 0.16 -11.28 -3.55
CA HIS A 53 1.53 -11.03 -3.10
C HIS A 53 1.64 -11.19 -1.59
N TYR A 54 0.64 -10.72 -0.87
CA TYR A 54 0.61 -10.73 0.58
C TYR A 54 -0.72 -11.24 1.12
N PHE A 55 -0.63 -12.03 2.20
CA PHE A 55 -1.74 -12.36 3.08
C PHE A 55 -1.46 -11.75 4.45
N VAL A 56 -2.44 -11.04 5.00
CA VAL A 56 -2.31 -10.31 6.27
C VAL A 56 -3.35 -10.83 7.24
N ASP A 57 -2.94 -11.16 8.47
CA ASP A 57 -3.81 -11.42 9.60
C ASP A 57 -3.40 -10.59 10.83
N ASP A 58 -4.03 -10.82 11.97
CA ASP A 58 -3.79 -10.11 13.22
C ASP A 58 -2.42 -10.41 13.86
N LYS A 59 -1.72 -11.45 13.41
CA LYS A 59 -0.46 -11.95 13.98
C LYS A 59 0.72 -11.82 13.06
N GLU A 60 0.51 -12.00 11.75
CA GLU A 60 1.60 -12.03 10.79
C GLU A 60 1.21 -11.47 9.41
N ILE A 61 2.22 -11.07 8.66
CA ILE A 61 2.14 -10.73 7.24
C ILE A 61 3.00 -11.71 6.49
N ILE A 62 2.41 -12.45 5.54
CA ILE A 62 3.15 -13.42 4.72
C ILE A 62 3.25 -12.91 3.29
N GLN A 63 4.48 -12.69 2.80
CA GLN A 63 4.73 -12.47 1.38
C GLN A 63 4.82 -13.82 0.67
N THR A 64 3.94 -14.04 -0.30
CA THR A 64 3.83 -15.30 -1.05
C THR A 64 4.32 -15.21 -2.49
N VAL A 65 4.38 -14.01 -3.08
CA VAL A 65 4.95 -13.74 -4.40
C VAL A 65 5.89 -12.56 -4.29
N GLU A 66 7.04 -12.61 -5.00
CA GLU A 66 7.96 -11.46 -5.09
C GLU A 66 7.28 -10.28 -5.77
N ASP A 67 7.54 -9.05 -5.30
CA ASP A 67 6.89 -7.84 -5.83
C ASP A 67 7.10 -7.64 -7.34
N ASN A 68 8.26 -8.06 -7.86
CA ASN A 68 8.61 -7.96 -9.27
C ASN A 68 8.00 -9.07 -10.16
N ASN A 69 7.25 -9.99 -9.59
CA ASN A 69 6.45 -10.99 -10.29
C ASN A 69 4.97 -10.61 -10.18
N ALA A 70 4.16 -11.05 -11.12
CA ALA A 70 2.72 -10.84 -11.11
C ALA A 70 2.00 -11.97 -10.37
N SER A 71 1.39 -11.70 -9.22
CA SER A 71 0.43 -12.62 -8.62
C SER A 71 -0.90 -12.58 -9.37
N TRP A 72 -1.69 -13.67 -9.31
CA TRP A 72 -2.94 -13.78 -10.06
C TRP A 72 -4.13 -13.43 -9.19
N HIS A 73 -4.39 -12.13 -9.00
CA HIS A 73 -5.39 -11.62 -8.03
C HIS A 73 -6.52 -10.78 -8.62
N CYS A 74 -6.33 -10.14 -9.79
CA CYS A 74 -7.33 -9.25 -10.41
C CYS A 74 -7.51 -9.47 -11.91
N GLY A 75 -7.14 -10.67 -12.42
CA GLY A 75 -7.24 -11.01 -13.83
C GLY A 75 -8.67 -11.12 -14.39
N ASP A 76 -9.69 -11.23 -13.53
CA ASP A 76 -11.11 -11.25 -13.87
C ASP A 76 -11.58 -9.93 -14.53
N GLY A 77 -10.93 -8.81 -14.25
CA GLY A 77 -11.18 -7.53 -14.92
C GLY A 77 -10.67 -7.44 -16.36
N LYS A 78 -9.86 -8.41 -16.82
CA LYS A 78 -9.26 -8.46 -18.17
C LYS A 78 -8.59 -7.14 -18.59
N GLY A 79 -8.09 -6.35 -17.64
CA GLY A 79 -7.46 -5.05 -17.88
C GLY A 79 -8.41 -3.92 -18.29
N LYS A 80 -9.73 -4.14 -18.28
CA LYS A 80 -10.73 -3.15 -18.72
C LYS A 80 -10.59 -1.77 -18.06
N TYR A 81 -10.13 -1.74 -16.82
CA TYR A 81 -9.99 -0.52 -16.02
C TYR A 81 -8.52 -0.11 -15.83
N GLY A 82 -7.61 -0.63 -16.65
CA GLY A 82 -6.18 -0.30 -16.58
C GLY A 82 -5.40 -0.97 -15.45
N ILE A 83 -6.06 -1.75 -14.58
CA ILE A 83 -5.46 -2.48 -13.46
C ILE A 83 -5.38 -3.96 -13.81
N THR A 84 -4.19 -4.55 -13.70
CA THR A 84 -3.91 -5.93 -14.09
C THR A 84 -2.98 -6.60 -13.09
N ASN A 85 -2.84 -7.92 -13.18
CA ASN A 85 -1.86 -8.67 -12.38
C ASN A 85 -0.41 -8.21 -12.62
N HIS A 86 -0.10 -7.68 -13.82
CA HIS A 86 1.24 -7.28 -14.24
C HIS A 86 1.59 -5.82 -13.95
N ASN A 87 0.69 -5.07 -13.32
CA ASN A 87 0.96 -3.70 -12.91
C ASN A 87 0.50 -3.39 -11.48
N SER A 88 0.32 -4.42 -10.67
CA SER A 88 -0.18 -4.22 -9.30
C SER A 88 0.35 -5.23 -8.30
N ILE A 89 0.35 -4.83 -7.03
CA ILE A 89 0.55 -5.69 -5.86
C ILE A 89 -0.81 -6.02 -5.27
N GLY A 90 -1.17 -7.30 -5.15
CA GLY A 90 -2.40 -7.75 -4.48
C GLY A 90 -2.15 -8.08 -3.02
N ILE A 91 -2.97 -7.52 -2.13
CA ILE A 91 -2.95 -7.77 -0.69
C ILE A 91 -4.30 -8.32 -0.26
N GLU A 92 -4.29 -9.48 0.38
CA GLU A 92 -5.47 -10.17 0.92
C GLU A 92 -5.56 -9.99 2.44
N ILE A 93 -6.63 -9.34 2.89
CA ILE A 93 -6.97 -9.20 4.31
C ILE A 93 -7.67 -10.49 4.75
N CYS A 94 -7.12 -11.20 5.72
CA CYS A 94 -7.77 -12.35 6.35
C CYS A 94 -8.98 -11.89 7.18
N ILE A 95 -10.09 -12.63 7.06
CA ILE A 95 -11.35 -12.32 7.73
C ILE A 95 -11.89 -13.51 8.53
N ASN A 96 -10.99 -14.39 8.97
CA ASN A 96 -11.34 -15.57 9.76
C ASN A 96 -11.96 -15.16 11.10
N GLU A 97 -13.01 -15.87 11.53
CA GLU A 97 -13.84 -15.53 12.68
C GLU A 97 -13.11 -15.59 14.04
N ASP A 98 -11.98 -16.28 14.11
CA ASP A 98 -11.12 -16.41 15.28
C ASP A 98 -9.94 -15.43 15.30
N GLY A 99 -9.84 -14.52 14.30
CA GLY A 99 -8.86 -13.45 14.22
C GLY A 99 -9.43 -12.11 14.67
N ASP A 100 -8.54 -11.18 15.01
CA ASP A 100 -8.88 -9.78 15.26
C ASP A 100 -8.84 -9.00 13.94
N TYR A 101 -10.03 -8.72 13.38
CA TYR A 101 -10.15 -8.04 12.09
C TYR A 101 -9.62 -6.60 12.12
N GLU A 102 -9.85 -5.84 13.21
CA GLU A 102 -9.38 -4.46 13.31
C GLU A 102 -7.86 -4.42 13.31
N LYS A 103 -7.23 -5.29 14.08
CA LYS A 103 -5.77 -5.43 14.08
C LYS A 103 -5.22 -5.93 12.74
N THR A 104 -5.95 -6.79 12.03
CA THR A 104 -5.59 -7.21 10.67
C THR A 104 -5.61 -6.03 9.71
N VAL A 105 -6.59 -5.13 9.83
CA VAL A 105 -6.67 -3.88 9.05
C VAL A 105 -5.50 -2.96 9.39
N ASP A 106 -5.15 -2.78 10.67
CA ASP A 106 -4.00 -1.98 11.09
C ASP A 106 -2.68 -2.51 10.51
N ASN A 107 -2.48 -3.83 10.57
CA ASN A 107 -1.31 -4.49 9.96
C ASN A 107 -1.29 -4.28 8.44
N THR A 108 -2.45 -4.27 7.80
CA THR A 108 -2.58 -3.99 6.35
C THR A 108 -2.23 -2.54 6.04
N ILE A 109 -2.68 -1.59 6.84
CA ILE A 109 -2.33 -0.17 6.73
C ILE A 109 -0.81 0.02 6.79
N ASP A 110 -0.15 -0.59 7.77
CA ASP A 110 1.31 -0.55 7.92
C ASP A 110 2.04 -1.13 6.70
N LEU A 111 1.57 -2.27 6.19
CA LEU A 111 2.13 -2.88 4.98
C LEU A 111 1.94 -1.97 3.76
N VAL A 112 0.73 -1.42 3.55
CA VAL A 112 0.42 -0.55 2.42
C VAL A 112 1.30 0.70 2.45
N LYS A 113 1.50 1.34 3.60
CA LYS A 113 2.41 2.49 3.76
C LYS A 113 3.83 2.15 3.32
N CYS A 114 4.35 1.02 3.81
CA CYS A 114 5.69 0.55 3.44
C CYS A 114 5.82 0.29 1.93
N LEU A 115 4.79 -0.31 1.31
CA LEU A 115 4.78 -0.59 -0.13
C LEU A 115 4.60 0.68 -0.97
N MET A 116 3.78 1.63 -0.53
CA MET A 116 3.65 2.95 -1.18
C MET A 116 5.00 3.66 -1.26
N GLU A 117 5.76 3.68 -0.15
CA GLU A 117 7.09 4.28 -0.11
C GLU A 117 8.09 3.51 -0.97
N LYS A 118 8.18 2.18 -0.78
CA LYS A 118 9.14 1.33 -1.48
C LYS A 118 8.96 1.29 -2.99
N GLN A 119 7.72 1.35 -3.47
CA GLN A 119 7.35 1.18 -4.88
C GLN A 119 6.93 2.49 -5.56
N ASP A 120 7.04 3.63 -4.86
CA ASP A 120 6.60 4.95 -5.32
C ASP A 120 5.15 4.97 -5.83
N VAL A 121 4.25 4.25 -5.11
CA VAL A 121 2.83 4.16 -5.45
C VAL A 121 2.06 5.24 -4.69
N PRO A 122 1.47 6.22 -5.38
CA PRO A 122 0.71 7.28 -4.70
C PRO A 122 -0.61 6.76 -4.14
N LEU A 123 -1.16 7.48 -3.15
CA LEU A 123 -2.37 7.07 -2.42
C LEU A 123 -3.58 6.81 -3.34
N ASP A 124 -3.76 7.57 -4.43
CA ASP A 124 -4.87 7.36 -5.37
C ASP A 124 -4.77 6.07 -6.18
N ARG A 125 -3.59 5.45 -6.19
CA ARG A 125 -3.36 4.13 -6.79
C ARG A 125 -3.37 2.97 -5.78
N VAL A 126 -3.67 3.24 -4.53
CA VAL A 126 -4.14 2.23 -3.57
C VAL A 126 -5.63 2.07 -3.80
N VAL A 127 -6.06 0.93 -4.35
CA VAL A 127 -7.38 0.71 -4.92
C VAL A 127 -7.99 -0.61 -4.44
N ARG A 128 -9.29 -0.78 -4.65
CA ARG A 128 -10.00 -2.04 -4.35
C ARG A 128 -9.92 -2.99 -5.54
N HIS A 129 -10.11 -4.27 -5.34
CA HIS A 129 -10.38 -5.19 -6.45
C HIS A 129 -11.63 -4.73 -7.25
N TYR A 130 -12.60 -4.12 -6.59
CA TYR A 130 -13.75 -3.49 -7.26
C TYR A 130 -13.33 -2.51 -8.36
N ASP A 131 -12.28 -1.76 -8.16
CA ASP A 131 -11.81 -0.78 -9.14
C ASP A 131 -11.17 -1.44 -10.36
N ALA A 132 -10.61 -2.66 -10.20
CA ALA A 132 -10.01 -3.44 -11.28
C ALA A 132 -11.05 -4.24 -12.11
N SER A 133 -12.16 -4.71 -11.50
CA SER A 133 -13.08 -5.64 -12.19
C SER A 133 -14.57 -5.42 -11.93
N ARG A 134 -14.94 -4.55 -11.00
CA ARG A 134 -16.29 -4.36 -10.45
C ARG A 134 -16.79 -5.50 -9.56
N LYS A 135 -15.95 -6.47 -9.24
CA LYS A 135 -16.24 -7.46 -8.19
C LYS A 135 -16.33 -6.74 -6.84
N ILE A 136 -17.37 -7.02 -6.05
CA ILE A 136 -17.48 -6.47 -4.68
C ILE A 136 -16.42 -7.12 -3.79
N CYS A 137 -15.24 -6.49 -3.75
CA CYS A 137 -14.06 -6.91 -2.99
C CYS A 137 -13.16 -5.68 -2.73
N PRO A 138 -12.67 -5.47 -1.49
CA PRO A 138 -12.93 -6.28 -0.28
C PRO A 138 -14.37 -6.14 0.21
N ARG A 139 -15.07 -7.27 0.36
CA ARG A 139 -16.47 -7.27 0.79
C ARG A 139 -16.62 -6.80 2.24
N SER A 140 -15.65 -7.09 3.08
CA SER A 140 -15.60 -6.66 4.48
C SER A 140 -15.64 -5.14 4.65
N MET A 141 -15.32 -4.37 3.60
CA MET A 141 -15.32 -2.90 3.61
C MET A 141 -16.42 -2.30 2.73
N SER A 142 -17.31 -3.11 2.14
CA SER A 142 -18.23 -2.65 1.08
C SER A 142 -19.57 -2.11 1.58
N GLU A 143 -19.91 -2.30 2.85
CA GLU A 143 -21.15 -1.82 3.44
C GLU A 143 -21.21 -0.28 3.46
N ASN A 144 -22.40 0.28 3.55
CA ASN A 144 -22.66 1.71 3.64
C ASN A 144 -21.89 2.52 2.57
N ASN A 145 -22.00 2.13 1.29
CA ASN A 145 -21.26 2.78 0.19
C ASN A 145 -19.74 2.83 0.40
N TRP A 146 -19.16 1.75 0.91
CA TRP A 146 -17.73 1.63 1.13
C TRP A 146 -17.21 2.51 2.28
N GLU A 147 -17.99 2.76 3.32
CA GLU A 147 -17.62 3.59 4.45
C GLU A 147 -16.25 3.18 5.03
N LYS A 148 -16.08 1.91 5.41
CA LYS A 148 -14.81 1.39 5.95
C LYS A 148 -13.62 1.50 4.97
N TRP A 149 -13.88 1.45 3.68
CA TRP A 149 -12.85 1.69 2.68
C TRP A 149 -12.38 3.15 2.70
N TRP A 150 -13.30 4.09 2.85
CA TRP A 150 -12.95 5.51 2.89
C TRP A 150 -12.23 5.86 4.19
N GLU A 151 -12.61 5.27 5.33
CA GLU A 151 -11.88 5.35 6.60
C GLU A 151 -10.45 4.81 6.45
N PHE A 152 -10.28 3.62 5.85
CA PHE A 152 -8.97 3.05 5.53
C PHE A 152 -8.12 4.01 4.68
N LYS A 153 -8.71 4.65 3.66
CA LYS A 153 -8.02 5.63 2.81
C LYS A 153 -7.66 6.91 3.56
N GLU A 154 -8.49 7.34 4.49
CA GLU A 154 -8.25 8.52 5.32
C GLU A 154 -7.04 8.30 6.24
N ILE A 155 -6.96 7.16 6.93
CA ILE A 155 -5.82 6.80 7.78
C ILE A 155 -4.51 6.74 6.98
N LEU A 156 -4.55 6.23 5.75
CA LEU A 156 -3.39 6.28 4.85
C LEU A 156 -3.00 7.71 4.47
N SER A 157 -4.00 8.61 4.27
CA SER A 157 -3.79 10.02 3.94
C SER A 157 -3.22 10.84 5.09
N GLU A 158 -3.67 10.60 6.32
CA GLU A 158 -3.21 11.33 7.49
C GLU A 158 -1.73 11.12 7.76
N ASN A 159 -1.22 9.91 7.56
CA ASN A 159 0.19 9.62 7.72
C ASN A 159 1.08 10.32 6.67
N THR A 160 0.61 10.49 5.44
CA THR A 160 1.36 11.28 4.44
C THR A 160 1.43 12.77 4.82
N LYS A 161 0.40 13.30 5.46
CA LYS A 161 0.41 14.68 6.02
C LYS A 161 1.33 14.78 7.23
N ASP A 162 1.33 13.78 8.10
CA ASP A 162 2.20 13.76 9.28
C ASP A 162 3.68 13.62 8.89
N GLU A 163 4.02 12.82 7.90
CA GLU A 163 5.38 12.72 7.37
C GLU A 163 5.86 14.00 6.70
N LEU A 164 5.03 14.66 5.90
CA LEU A 164 5.35 15.99 5.39
C LEU A 164 5.58 16.97 6.53
N SER A 165 4.72 16.99 7.54
CA SER A 165 4.88 17.84 8.73
C SER A 165 6.17 17.54 9.49
N LYS A 166 6.55 16.28 9.66
CA LYS A 166 7.81 15.87 10.28
C LYS A 166 9.01 16.33 9.46
N ALA A 167 8.99 16.12 8.14
CA ALA A 167 10.05 16.57 7.24
C ALA A 167 10.20 18.11 7.28
N LEU A 168 9.10 18.83 7.25
CA LEU A 168 9.10 20.29 7.33
C LEU A 168 9.64 20.79 8.67
N LYS A 169 9.33 20.13 9.80
CA LYS A 169 9.91 20.45 11.11
C LYS A 169 11.45 20.31 11.10
N VAL A 170 11.96 19.23 10.49
CA VAL A 170 13.41 19.01 10.34
C VAL A 170 14.03 20.12 9.48
N LEU A 171 13.45 20.40 8.30
CA LEU A 171 13.95 21.42 7.38
C LEU A 171 13.91 22.84 7.99
N THR A 172 12.91 23.12 8.81
CA THR A 172 12.83 24.38 9.57
C THR A 172 13.94 24.45 10.63
N LYS A 173 14.12 23.37 11.39
CA LYS A 173 15.14 23.30 12.45
C LYS A 173 16.57 23.50 11.93
N ILE A 174 16.86 23.03 10.71
CA ILE A 174 18.17 23.18 10.07
C ILE A 174 18.28 24.43 9.19
N GLY A 175 17.28 25.32 9.23
CA GLY A 175 17.30 26.62 8.52
C GLY A 175 17.13 26.57 7.01
N VAL A 176 16.72 25.39 6.47
CA VAL A 176 16.50 25.22 5.03
C VAL A 176 15.19 25.87 4.58
N ILE A 177 14.16 25.83 5.41
CA ILE A 177 12.88 26.52 5.16
C ILE A 177 12.53 27.45 6.32
N ASN A 178 11.83 28.57 6.00
CA ASN A 178 11.43 29.57 6.98
C ASN A 178 9.90 29.69 7.12
N SER A 179 9.14 29.10 6.21
CA SER A 179 7.67 29.19 6.15
C SER A 179 7.06 27.80 5.95
N PRO A 180 7.09 26.93 6.98
CA PRO A 180 6.57 25.55 6.88
C PRO A 180 5.08 25.53 6.51
N GLU A 181 4.29 26.55 6.90
CA GLU A 181 2.85 26.66 6.61
C GLU A 181 2.58 26.71 5.11
N TYR A 182 3.43 27.43 4.35
CA TYR A 182 3.32 27.47 2.89
C TYR A 182 3.46 26.05 2.29
N TRP A 183 4.42 25.27 2.78
CA TRP A 183 4.71 23.94 2.28
C TRP A 183 3.61 22.95 2.64
N VAL A 184 3.08 23.01 3.88
CA VAL A 184 1.92 22.20 4.30
C VAL A 184 0.71 22.43 3.41
N GLN A 185 0.51 23.66 2.93
CA GLN A 185 -0.64 24.01 2.12
C GLN A 185 -0.46 23.74 0.63
N ASN A 186 0.77 23.78 0.11
CA ASN A 186 1.06 23.79 -1.32
C ASN A 186 1.86 22.57 -1.83
N ALA A 187 2.63 21.89 -0.97
CA ALA A 187 3.36 20.68 -1.33
C ALA A 187 2.51 19.43 -1.10
N VAL A 188 1.26 19.47 -1.52
CA VAL A 188 0.28 18.38 -1.42
C VAL A 188 -0.32 18.08 -2.77
N LYS A 189 -0.84 16.87 -2.94
CA LYS A 189 -1.42 16.41 -4.20
C LYS A 189 -2.50 17.38 -4.70
N GLY A 190 -2.47 17.65 -6.00
CA GLY A 190 -3.42 18.55 -6.68
C GLY A 190 -3.14 20.04 -6.50
N LYS A 191 -2.05 20.42 -5.83
CA LYS A 191 -1.58 21.80 -5.74
C LYS A 191 -0.18 21.96 -6.33
N THR A 192 0.21 23.19 -6.58
CA THR A 192 1.50 23.51 -7.21
C THR A 192 2.30 24.40 -6.28
N VAL A 193 3.54 23.98 -6.02
CA VAL A 193 4.54 24.84 -5.37
C VAL A 193 5.05 25.84 -6.39
N LYS A 194 5.14 27.13 -6.03
CA LYS A 194 5.72 28.14 -6.90
C LYS A 194 7.18 27.83 -7.19
N GLY A 195 7.59 27.97 -8.47
CA GLY A 195 8.94 27.63 -8.91
C GLY A 195 10.05 28.35 -8.14
N GLU A 196 9.85 29.62 -7.78
CA GLU A 196 10.77 30.40 -6.95
C GLU A 196 11.04 29.78 -5.57
N TYR A 197 10.01 29.21 -4.91
CA TYR A 197 10.18 28.53 -3.62
C TYR A 197 10.89 27.18 -3.78
N ALA A 198 10.58 26.45 -4.84
CA ALA A 198 11.26 25.19 -5.15
C ALA A 198 12.75 25.42 -5.43
N GLU A 199 13.10 26.45 -6.21
CA GLU A 199 14.48 26.82 -6.48
C GLU A 199 15.26 27.17 -5.21
N ILE A 200 14.68 28.00 -4.34
CA ILE A 200 15.30 28.39 -3.04
C ILE A 200 15.50 27.16 -2.18
N LEU A 201 14.51 26.26 -2.09
CA LEU A 201 14.61 25.03 -1.31
C LEU A 201 15.79 24.18 -1.77
N ILE A 202 15.89 23.92 -3.09
CA ILE A 202 16.96 23.09 -3.67
C ILE A 202 18.34 23.72 -3.35
N LYS A 203 18.51 25.03 -3.54
CA LYS A 203 19.77 25.73 -3.26
C LYS A 203 20.17 25.57 -1.78
N ARG A 204 19.24 25.81 -0.85
CA ARG A 204 19.52 25.71 0.60
C ARG A 204 19.81 24.28 1.05
N VAL A 205 19.13 23.27 0.50
CA VAL A 205 19.42 21.85 0.79
C VAL A 205 20.84 21.51 0.35
N VAL A 206 21.25 21.91 -0.86
CA VAL A 206 22.61 21.67 -1.38
C VAL A 206 23.66 22.35 -0.53
N GLU A 207 23.43 23.60 -0.13
CA GLU A 207 24.33 24.36 0.76
C GLU A 207 24.49 23.67 2.14
N HIS A 208 23.36 23.23 2.73
CA HIS A 208 23.39 22.52 4.01
C HIS A 208 24.17 21.20 3.92
N ILE A 209 24.04 20.45 2.82
CA ILE A 209 24.77 19.20 2.59
C ILE A 209 26.27 19.46 2.43
N LYS A 210 26.68 20.54 1.72
CA LYS A 210 28.07 20.91 1.54
C LYS A 210 28.73 21.31 2.89
N ASN A 211 28.01 22.06 3.71
CA ASN A 211 28.50 22.52 5.01
C ASN A 211 28.64 21.39 6.06
N LYS A 212 27.99 20.23 5.85
CA LYS A 212 28.15 19.06 6.74
C LYS A 212 29.28 18.11 6.33
N LYS A 213 29.93 18.33 5.20
CA LYS A 213 31.05 17.49 4.69
C LYS A 213 32.45 18.10 5.00
N VAL A 214 32.52 19.12 5.83
CA VAL A 214 33.79 19.70 6.32
C VAL A 214 34.04 19.29 7.77
#